data_3797e5c93c92a3708513bb896b2b94b5
#
_entry.id   3797e5c93c92a3708513bb896b2b94b5
#
_cell.length_a   1.000
_cell.length_b   1.000
_cell.length_c   1.000
_cell.angle_alpha   90.00
_cell.angle_beta   90.00
_cell.angle_gamma   90.00
#
_symmetry.space_group_name_H-M   'P 1'
#
loop_
_entity.id
_entity.type
_entity.pdbx_description
1 polymer ?
#
loop_
_entity_poly.entity_id
_entity_poly.type
_entity_poly.pdbx_seq_one_letter_code
_entity_poly.pdbx_strand_id
1 'polypeptide(L)'
;TVEDEQDLVELGPVAMAWKILDMMVDRYSEISRLISIEVDELEEEIFTPNLKFDVDRIYMFKREVLEMKHAIDPLSVALKSMVSDHKDLISKQLRSYLRDVNDHELVVKDQVSSFDERLTSLIDASVAKVTMQQNSDMRTISAVVGMWAAPTLVAGIYGMNFDIMPELHWALGYPMAIIIMILVVVGLWAWFRKNHWL
;
A
#
# COMPACT_ATOMS: atom_id res chain seq x y z
N THR A 1 24.41 -14.82 -32.27
CA THR A 1 25.64 -15.11 -33.05
C THR A 1 25.39 -14.72 -34.50
N VAL A 2 26.46 -14.45 -35.30
CA VAL A 2 26.36 -13.97 -36.71
C VAL A 2 25.65 -14.99 -37.63
N GLU A 3 25.67 -16.26 -37.27
CA GLU A 3 24.96 -17.34 -37.98
C GLU A 3 23.44 -17.23 -37.81
N ASP A 4 22.95 -16.90 -36.61
CA ASP A 4 21.51 -16.68 -36.33
C ASP A 4 20.93 -15.49 -37.13
N GLU A 5 21.74 -14.45 -37.41
CA GLU A 5 21.29 -13.30 -38.19
C GLU A 5 21.19 -13.62 -39.71
N GLN A 6 22.01 -14.48 -40.22
CA GLN A 6 21.94 -14.91 -41.64
C GLN A 6 20.69 -15.76 -41.87
N ASP A 7 20.39 -16.70 -40.97
CA ASP A 7 19.19 -17.54 -41.04
C ASP A 7 17.89 -16.69 -40.93
N LEU A 8 17.91 -15.59 -40.18
CA LEU A 8 16.78 -14.68 -40.06
C LEU A 8 16.48 -13.90 -41.33
N VAL A 9 17.53 -13.52 -42.09
CA VAL A 9 17.38 -12.82 -43.39
C VAL A 9 16.73 -13.72 -44.41
N GLU A 10 17.04 -15.02 -44.40
CA GLU A 10 16.45 -16.00 -45.33
C GLU A 10 14.96 -16.28 -45.06
N LEU A 11 14.50 -16.07 -43.79
CA LEU A 11 13.09 -16.24 -43.38
C LEU A 11 12.20 -15.04 -43.75
N GLY A 12 12.78 -13.96 -44.27
CA GLY A 12 12.07 -12.81 -44.80
C GLY A 12 11.59 -11.76 -43.75
N PRO A 13 10.81 -10.75 -44.17
CA PRO A 13 10.45 -9.62 -43.31
C PRO A 13 9.70 -9.96 -41.99
N VAL A 14 8.96 -11.07 -42.01
CA VAL A 14 8.20 -11.53 -40.82
C VAL A 14 9.15 -12.03 -39.72
N ALA A 15 10.34 -12.52 -40.09
CA ALA A 15 11.36 -12.91 -39.12
C ALA A 15 11.93 -11.70 -38.37
N MET A 16 12.05 -10.55 -39.03
CA MET A 16 12.46 -9.32 -38.39
C MET A 16 11.40 -8.85 -37.38
N ALA A 17 10.11 -8.93 -37.75
CA ALA A 17 8.99 -8.60 -36.83
C ALA A 17 9.00 -9.56 -35.63
N TRP A 18 9.18 -10.87 -35.86
CA TRP A 18 9.33 -11.81 -34.76
C TRP A 18 10.47 -11.43 -33.81
N LYS A 19 11.65 -11.10 -34.34
CA LYS A 19 12.80 -10.75 -33.48
C LYS A 19 12.58 -9.52 -32.66
N ILE A 20 11.89 -8.50 -33.21
CA ILE A 20 11.51 -7.30 -32.45
C ILE A 20 10.53 -7.67 -31.32
N LEU A 21 9.52 -8.49 -31.60
CA LEU A 21 8.54 -8.93 -30.61
C LEU A 21 9.19 -9.76 -29.49
N ASP A 22 10.10 -10.67 -29.85
CA ASP A 22 10.90 -11.47 -28.93
C ASP A 22 11.70 -10.58 -27.97
N MET A 23 12.46 -9.62 -28.50
CA MET A 23 13.21 -8.64 -27.69
C MET A 23 12.31 -7.78 -26.80
N MET A 24 11.11 -7.41 -27.26
CA MET A 24 10.16 -6.65 -26.45
C MET A 24 9.63 -7.46 -25.28
N VAL A 25 9.25 -8.73 -25.52
CA VAL A 25 8.73 -9.62 -24.47
C VAL A 25 9.82 -9.96 -23.45
N ASP A 26 11.05 -10.20 -23.91
CA ASP A 26 12.21 -10.39 -23.03
C ASP A 26 12.43 -9.16 -22.12
N ARG A 27 12.30 -7.97 -22.69
CA ARG A 27 12.42 -6.72 -21.91
C ARG A 27 11.29 -6.55 -20.89
N TYR A 28 10.07 -6.91 -21.27
CA TYR A 28 8.95 -6.91 -20.33
C TYR A 28 9.16 -7.93 -19.20
N SER A 29 9.71 -9.10 -19.48
CA SER A 29 10.06 -10.11 -18.48
C SER A 29 11.10 -9.59 -17.48
N GLU A 30 12.13 -8.89 -17.96
CA GLU A 30 13.14 -8.28 -17.11
C GLU A 30 12.54 -7.19 -16.21
N ILE A 31 11.72 -6.30 -16.75
CA ILE A 31 11.03 -5.24 -16.00
C ILE A 31 10.08 -5.87 -14.98
N SER A 32 9.31 -6.89 -15.35
CA SER A 32 8.41 -7.62 -14.46
C SER A 32 9.15 -8.19 -13.25
N ARG A 33 10.33 -8.74 -13.46
CA ARG A 33 11.17 -9.24 -12.36
C ARG A 33 11.63 -8.13 -11.41
N LEU A 34 11.97 -6.95 -11.92
CA LEU A 34 12.32 -5.79 -11.09
C LEU A 34 11.13 -5.29 -10.29
N ILE A 35 9.96 -5.19 -10.93
CA ILE A 35 8.70 -4.80 -10.27
C ILE A 35 8.36 -5.78 -9.15
N SER A 36 8.56 -7.09 -9.35
CA SER A 36 8.31 -8.09 -8.30
C SER A 36 9.10 -7.79 -7.02
N ILE A 37 10.38 -7.45 -7.14
CA ILE A 37 11.23 -7.13 -6.00
C ILE A 37 10.70 -5.91 -5.24
N GLU A 38 10.34 -4.87 -5.96
CA GLU A 38 9.80 -3.64 -5.36
C GLU A 38 8.43 -3.86 -4.69
N VAL A 39 7.57 -4.68 -5.29
CA VAL A 39 6.27 -5.04 -4.69
C VAL A 39 6.47 -5.84 -3.41
N ASP A 40 7.43 -6.76 -3.38
CA ASP A 40 7.77 -7.54 -2.20
C ASP A 40 8.32 -6.64 -1.07
N GLU A 41 9.16 -5.64 -1.41
CA GLU A 41 9.66 -4.65 -0.44
C GLU A 41 8.53 -3.78 0.12
N LEU A 42 7.63 -3.28 -0.72
CA LEU A 42 6.46 -2.50 -0.28
C LEU A 42 5.55 -3.32 0.65
N GLU A 43 5.39 -4.60 0.37
CA GLU A 43 4.63 -5.53 1.19
C GLU A 43 5.28 -5.69 2.57
N GLU A 44 6.60 -5.88 2.62
CA GLU A 44 7.35 -5.97 3.88
C GLU A 44 7.26 -4.66 4.68
N GLU A 45 7.38 -3.49 4.06
CA GLU A 45 7.22 -2.19 4.72
C GLU A 45 5.85 -2.03 5.39
N ILE A 46 4.78 -2.45 4.73
CA ILE A 46 3.42 -2.31 5.26
C ILE A 46 3.16 -3.27 6.41
N PHE A 47 3.61 -4.52 6.31
CA PHE A 47 3.29 -5.54 7.30
C PHE A 47 4.28 -5.59 8.48
N THR A 48 5.45 -4.95 8.36
CA THR A 48 6.40 -4.85 9.47
C THR A 48 5.90 -3.84 10.52
N PRO A 49 5.83 -4.23 11.81
CA PRO A 49 5.45 -3.33 12.89
C PRO A 49 6.44 -2.18 13.03
N ASN A 50 5.92 -0.97 13.25
CA ASN A 50 6.68 0.27 13.49
C ASN A 50 7.55 0.75 12.30
N LEU A 51 7.49 0.10 11.13
CA LEU A 51 8.10 0.66 9.93
C LEU A 51 7.19 1.80 9.39
N LYS A 52 7.83 2.88 8.97
CA LYS A 52 7.14 3.95 8.26
C LYS A 52 7.01 3.51 6.81
N PHE A 53 5.80 3.56 6.28
CA PHE A 53 5.51 3.30 4.89
C PHE A 53 4.96 4.56 4.22
N ASP A 54 5.21 4.69 2.93
CA ASP A 54 4.75 5.81 2.12
C ASP A 54 3.64 5.34 1.16
N VAL A 55 2.42 5.82 1.42
CA VAL A 55 1.25 5.49 0.60
C VAL A 55 1.40 6.04 -0.82
N ASP A 56 2.02 7.20 -0.98
CA ASP A 56 2.22 7.82 -2.30
C ASP A 56 3.15 6.97 -3.17
N ARG A 57 4.17 6.33 -2.57
CA ARG A 57 5.06 5.37 -3.27
C ARG A 57 4.26 4.20 -3.84
N ILE A 58 3.29 3.66 -3.11
CA ILE A 58 2.44 2.55 -3.59
C ILE A 58 1.60 3.00 -4.79
N TYR A 59 1.01 4.20 -4.73
CA TYR A 59 0.24 4.75 -5.85
C TYR A 59 1.09 5.01 -7.09
N MET A 60 2.32 5.48 -6.93
CA MET A 60 3.26 5.66 -8.04
C MET A 60 3.58 4.32 -8.71
N PHE A 61 3.91 3.30 -7.91
CA PHE A 61 4.17 1.94 -8.42
C PHE A 61 2.95 1.34 -9.12
N LYS A 62 1.76 1.50 -8.54
CA LYS A 62 0.52 1.04 -9.18
C LYS A 62 0.31 1.68 -10.54
N ARG A 63 0.62 2.95 -10.68
CA ARG A 63 0.55 3.64 -11.96
C ARG A 63 1.52 3.05 -12.99
N GLU A 64 2.77 2.79 -12.62
CA GLU A 64 3.77 2.17 -13.49
C GLU A 64 3.33 0.77 -13.95
N VAL A 65 2.79 -0.04 -13.03
CA VAL A 65 2.23 -1.36 -13.36
C VAL A 65 1.06 -1.25 -14.33
N LEU A 66 0.17 -0.27 -14.16
CA LEU A 66 -0.93 -0.03 -15.09
C LEU A 66 -0.44 0.43 -16.46
N GLU A 67 0.58 1.27 -16.54
CA GLU A 67 1.20 1.68 -17.80
C GLU A 67 1.81 0.46 -18.53
N MET A 68 2.49 -0.43 -17.81
CA MET A 68 3.01 -1.68 -18.36
C MET A 68 1.88 -2.61 -18.84
N LYS A 69 0.81 -2.75 -18.08
CA LYS A 69 -0.37 -3.54 -18.46
C LYS A 69 -0.99 -3.03 -19.76
N HIS A 70 -1.16 -1.73 -19.89
CA HIS A 70 -1.68 -1.10 -21.12
C HIS A 70 -0.77 -1.31 -22.34
N ALA A 71 0.54 -1.48 -22.13
CA ALA A 71 1.48 -1.78 -23.22
C ALA A 71 1.44 -3.25 -23.65
N ILE A 72 1.23 -4.19 -22.70
CA ILE A 72 1.23 -5.64 -22.95
C ILE A 72 -0.10 -6.12 -23.53
N ASP A 73 -1.25 -5.63 -23.06
CA ASP A 73 -2.56 -6.10 -23.47
C ASP A 73 -2.78 -6.09 -25.02
N PRO A 74 -2.43 -5.03 -25.76
CA PRO A 74 -2.56 -5.02 -27.23
C PRO A 74 -1.61 -6.00 -27.92
N LEU A 75 -0.41 -6.25 -27.33
CA LEU A 75 0.59 -7.16 -27.88
C LEU A 75 0.08 -8.60 -27.86
N SER A 76 -0.58 -9.01 -26.78
CA SER A 76 -1.24 -10.31 -26.64
C SER A 76 -2.21 -10.59 -27.79
N VAL A 77 -3.04 -9.60 -28.12
CA VAL A 77 -4.03 -9.73 -29.20
C VAL A 77 -3.33 -9.84 -30.56
N ALA A 78 -2.31 -9.04 -30.80
CA ALA A 78 -1.55 -9.04 -32.06
C ALA A 78 -0.81 -10.37 -32.28
N LEU A 79 -0.09 -10.87 -31.26
CA LEU A 79 0.62 -12.15 -31.31
C LEU A 79 -0.33 -13.32 -31.59
N LYS A 80 -1.46 -13.35 -30.87
CA LYS A 80 -2.48 -14.38 -31.07
C LYS A 80 -3.04 -14.37 -32.51
N SER A 81 -3.34 -13.19 -33.05
CA SER A 81 -3.81 -13.06 -34.45
C SER A 81 -2.74 -13.49 -35.46
N MET A 82 -1.46 -13.12 -35.25
CA MET A 82 -0.38 -13.56 -36.12
C MET A 82 -0.24 -15.09 -36.15
N VAL A 83 -0.37 -15.76 -35.03
CA VAL A 83 -0.25 -17.22 -34.91
C VAL A 83 -1.45 -17.96 -35.50
N SER A 84 -2.70 -17.41 -35.29
CA SER A 84 -3.95 -18.11 -35.63
C SER A 84 -4.52 -17.73 -36.99
N ASP A 85 -4.58 -16.44 -37.32
CA ASP A 85 -5.36 -15.93 -38.43
C ASP A 85 -4.56 -15.78 -39.75
N HIS A 86 -3.23 -15.61 -39.64
CA HIS A 86 -2.35 -15.38 -40.79
C HIS A 86 -1.48 -16.57 -41.13
N LYS A 87 -2.01 -17.78 -41.00
CA LYS A 87 -1.28 -19.04 -41.19
C LYS A 87 -0.69 -19.20 -42.59
N ASP A 88 -1.35 -18.61 -43.59
CA ASP A 88 -0.93 -18.75 -45.01
C ASP A 88 0.25 -17.83 -45.36
N LEU A 89 0.49 -16.77 -44.55
CA LEU A 89 1.54 -15.79 -44.79
C LEU A 89 2.82 -16.10 -43.99
N ILE A 90 2.77 -16.98 -43.01
CA ILE A 90 3.85 -17.23 -42.05
C ILE A 90 4.30 -18.70 -42.17
N SER A 91 5.60 -18.94 -42.37
CA SER A 91 6.16 -20.28 -42.45
C SER A 91 5.88 -21.10 -41.17
N LYS A 92 5.83 -22.42 -41.29
CA LYS A 92 5.59 -23.31 -40.14
C LYS A 92 6.63 -23.12 -39.01
N GLN A 93 7.88 -22.89 -39.39
CA GLN A 93 8.97 -22.66 -38.47
C GLN A 93 8.78 -21.34 -37.71
N LEU A 94 8.48 -20.24 -38.40
CA LEU A 94 8.30 -18.93 -37.80
C LEU A 94 7.05 -18.85 -36.89
N ARG A 95 6.01 -19.62 -37.23
CA ARG A 95 4.83 -19.77 -36.34
C ARG A 95 5.17 -20.47 -35.02
N SER A 96 6.15 -21.37 -35.02
CA SER A 96 6.61 -21.97 -33.76
C SER A 96 7.30 -20.93 -32.87
N TYR A 97 8.16 -20.11 -33.47
CA TYR A 97 8.83 -19.02 -32.75
C TYR A 97 7.86 -17.94 -32.22
N LEU A 98 6.87 -17.55 -33.04
CA LEU A 98 5.83 -16.61 -32.60
C LEU A 98 4.94 -17.18 -31.48
N ARG A 99 4.73 -18.51 -31.48
CA ARG A 99 3.99 -19.15 -30.39
C ARG A 99 4.79 -19.12 -29.10
N ASP A 100 6.09 -19.33 -29.15
CA ASP A 100 6.98 -19.26 -28.00
C ASP A 100 6.98 -17.85 -27.40
N VAL A 101 7.09 -16.81 -28.23
CA VAL A 101 6.96 -15.41 -27.80
C VAL A 101 5.59 -15.12 -27.19
N ASN A 102 4.50 -15.66 -27.75
CA ASN A 102 3.16 -15.50 -27.20
C ASN A 102 3.03 -16.19 -25.83
N ASP A 103 3.63 -17.35 -25.65
CA ASP A 103 3.59 -18.07 -24.37
C ASP A 103 4.37 -17.31 -23.28
N HIS A 104 5.53 -16.73 -23.62
CA HIS A 104 6.28 -15.85 -22.71
C HIS A 104 5.51 -14.57 -22.39
N GLU A 105 4.86 -13.94 -23.38
CA GLU A 105 4.02 -12.75 -23.20
C GLU A 105 2.86 -13.02 -22.22
N LEU A 106 2.19 -14.17 -22.33
CA LEU A 106 1.11 -14.57 -21.42
C LEU A 106 1.60 -14.68 -19.98
N VAL A 107 2.79 -15.23 -19.76
CA VAL A 107 3.40 -15.31 -18.42
C VAL A 107 3.63 -13.91 -17.83
N VAL A 108 4.20 -13.00 -18.63
CA VAL A 108 4.43 -11.61 -18.18
C VAL A 108 3.13 -10.88 -17.90
N LYS A 109 2.13 -11.06 -18.77
CA LYS A 109 0.79 -10.49 -18.59
C LYS A 109 0.13 -10.93 -17.28
N ASP A 110 0.20 -12.22 -16.96
CA ASP A 110 -0.33 -12.77 -15.71
C ASP A 110 0.42 -12.22 -14.49
N GLN A 111 1.75 -12.09 -14.57
CA GLN A 111 2.55 -11.47 -13.51
C GLN A 111 2.17 -10.01 -13.28
N VAL A 112 2.06 -9.20 -14.33
CA VAL A 112 1.67 -7.80 -14.25
C VAL A 112 0.26 -7.63 -13.67
N SER A 113 -0.66 -8.52 -14.04
CA SER A 113 -2.01 -8.55 -13.46
C SER A 113 -1.99 -8.88 -11.97
N SER A 114 -1.15 -9.82 -11.56
CA SER A 114 -0.94 -10.17 -10.14
C SER A 114 -0.36 -8.99 -9.35
N PHE A 115 0.60 -8.23 -9.91
CA PHE A 115 1.13 -7.03 -9.27
C PHE A 115 0.06 -5.95 -9.08
N ASP A 116 -0.81 -5.74 -10.06
CA ASP A 116 -1.93 -4.80 -9.98
C ASP A 116 -2.88 -5.14 -8.83
N GLU A 117 -3.20 -6.43 -8.65
CA GLU A 117 -4.03 -6.94 -7.56
C GLU A 117 -3.34 -6.80 -6.20
N ARG A 118 -2.06 -7.18 -6.11
CA ARG A 118 -1.25 -7.05 -4.88
C ARG A 118 -1.16 -5.59 -4.44
N LEU A 119 -0.81 -4.67 -5.35
CA LEU A 119 -0.73 -3.24 -5.05
C LEU A 119 -2.08 -2.67 -4.62
N THR A 120 -3.20 -3.13 -5.20
CA THR A 120 -4.54 -2.74 -4.73
C THR A 120 -4.74 -3.16 -3.27
N SER A 121 -4.40 -4.40 -2.94
CA SER A 121 -4.51 -4.93 -1.58
C SER A 121 -3.59 -4.19 -0.59
N LEU A 122 -2.39 -3.78 -1.02
CA LEU A 122 -1.46 -3.00 -0.21
C LEU A 122 -1.99 -1.58 0.06
N ILE A 123 -2.65 -0.94 -0.92
CA ILE A 123 -3.32 0.34 -0.73
C ILE A 123 -4.42 0.20 0.33
N ASP A 124 -5.28 -0.81 0.23
CA ASP A 124 -6.36 -1.04 1.19
C ASP A 124 -5.80 -1.31 2.60
N ALA A 125 -4.76 -2.12 2.71
CA ALA A 125 -4.08 -2.40 3.98
C ALA A 125 -3.43 -1.13 4.57
N SER A 126 -2.81 -0.30 3.74
CA SER A 126 -2.18 0.95 4.17
C SER A 126 -3.21 1.95 4.71
N VAL A 127 -4.34 2.12 4.03
CA VAL A 127 -5.46 2.97 4.48
C VAL A 127 -6.04 2.45 5.80
N ALA A 128 -6.23 1.14 5.92
CA ALA A 128 -6.69 0.53 7.17
C ALA A 128 -5.71 0.78 8.33
N LYS A 129 -4.40 0.63 8.10
CA LYS A 129 -3.34 0.88 9.09
C LYS A 129 -3.32 2.35 9.54
N VAL A 130 -3.42 3.30 8.59
CA VAL A 130 -3.53 4.73 8.91
C VAL A 130 -4.77 5.03 9.74
N THR A 131 -5.93 4.45 9.38
CA THR A 131 -7.17 4.62 10.12
C THR A 131 -7.08 4.06 11.55
N MET A 132 -6.45 2.89 11.71
CA MET A 132 -6.20 2.31 13.04
C MET A 132 -5.30 3.20 13.89
N GLN A 133 -4.24 3.78 13.30
CA GLN A 133 -3.35 4.71 13.98
C GLN A 133 -4.09 5.98 14.39
N GLN A 134 -4.86 6.59 13.48
CA GLN A 134 -5.69 7.77 13.81
C GLN A 134 -6.67 7.50 14.97
N ASN A 135 -7.30 6.32 14.98
CA ASN A 135 -8.19 5.93 16.07
C ASN A 135 -7.44 5.80 17.41
N SER A 136 -6.22 5.25 17.38
CA SER A 136 -5.35 5.17 18.55
C SER A 136 -4.96 6.57 19.06
N ASP A 137 -4.53 7.44 18.15
CA ASP A 137 -4.16 8.82 18.48
C ASP A 137 -5.35 9.60 19.06
N MET A 138 -6.55 9.43 18.48
CA MET A 138 -7.78 10.06 18.99
C MET A 138 -8.14 9.58 20.41
N ARG A 139 -7.93 8.29 20.72
CA ARG A 139 -8.10 7.77 22.09
C ARG A 139 -7.11 8.41 23.06
N THR A 140 -5.84 8.50 22.68
CA THR A 140 -4.80 9.12 23.48
C THR A 140 -5.10 10.60 23.73
N ILE A 141 -5.46 11.35 22.68
CA ILE A 141 -5.85 12.76 22.80
C ILE A 141 -7.06 12.90 23.75
N SER A 142 -8.10 12.08 23.56
CA SER A 142 -9.30 12.11 24.42
C SER A 142 -8.98 11.79 25.87
N ALA A 143 -8.08 10.85 26.12
CA ALA A 143 -7.63 10.51 27.47
C ALA A 143 -6.90 11.71 28.12
N VAL A 144 -5.98 12.35 27.40
CA VAL A 144 -5.23 13.52 27.89
C VAL A 144 -6.20 14.69 28.19
N VAL A 145 -7.11 14.99 27.26
CA VAL A 145 -8.10 16.05 27.43
C VAL A 145 -9.02 15.76 28.65
N GLY A 146 -9.47 14.50 28.79
CA GLY A 146 -10.27 14.07 29.92
C GLY A 146 -9.56 14.21 31.26
N MET A 147 -8.26 13.90 31.34
CA MET A 147 -7.43 14.07 32.53
C MET A 147 -7.23 15.54 32.91
N TRP A 148 -7.21 16.48 31.96
CA TRP A 148 -7.16 17.92 32.26
C TRP A 148 -8.52 18.51 32.57
N ALA A 149 -9.60 18.04 31.94
CA ALA A 149 -10.95 18.55 32.16
C ALA A 149 -11.47 18.26 33.56
N ALA A 150 -11.16 17.10 34.14
CA ALA A 150 -11.66 16.71 35.44
C ALA A 150 -11.18 17.63 36.58
N PRO A 151 -9.89 17.94 36.76
CA PRO A 151 -9.45 18.95 37.77
C PRO A 151 -9.98 20.34 37.48
N THR A 152 -10.08 20.73 36.19
CA THR A 152 -10.61 22.04 35.81
C THR A 152 -12.07 22.22 36.23
N LEU A 153 -12.87 21.16 36.10
CA LEU A 153 -14.26 21.17 36.60
C LEU A 153 -14.34 21.38 38.10
N VAL A 154 -13.50 20.66 38.88
CA VAL A 154 -13.44 20.83 40.32
C VAL A 154 -13.02 22.26 40.68
N ALA A 155 -11.93 22.76 40.06
CA ALA A 155 -11.47 24.13 40.29
C ALA A 155 -12.53 25.16 39.88
N GLY A 156 -13.29 24.92 38.81
CA GLY A 156 -14.38 25.77 38.35
C GLY A 156 -15.53 25.85 39.38
N ILE A 157 -15.91 24.72 39.96
CA ILE A 157 -16.97 24.68 41.01
C ILE A 157 -16.52 25.49 42.25
N TYR A 158 -15.31 25.29 42.75
CA TYR A 158 -14.76 26.03 43.88
C TYR A 158 -14.40 27.49 43.55
N GLY A 159 -14.27 27.84 42.28
CA GLY A 159 -14.10 29.21 41.80
C GLY A 159 -15.39 30.00 41.62
N MET A 160 -16.56 29.38 41.86
CA MET A 160 -17.84 30.07 41.76
C MET A 160 -18.06 31.00 42.98
N ASN A 161 -18.66 32.18 42.74
CA ASN A 161 -18.92 33.20 43.80
C ASN A 161 -20.26 32.92 44.45
N PHE A 162 -20.42 31.81 45.17
CA PHE A 162 -21.60 31.57 46.01
C PHE A 162 -21.35 32.05 47.45
N ASP A 163 -22.35 32.73 48.07
CA ASP A 163 -22.24 33.23 49.44
C ASP A 163 -22.19 32.10 50.49
N ILE A 164 -22.73 30.92 50.19
CA ILE A 164 -22.80 29.79 51.09
C ILE A 164 -22.09 28.58 50.47
N MET A 165 -20.80 28.49 50.76
CA MET A 165 -19.95 27.28 50.46
C MET A 165 -19.25 26.86 51.75
N PRO A 166 -19.79 25.87 52.51
CA PRO A 166 -19.25 25.49 53.83
C PRO A 166 -17.78 25.07 53.76
N GLU A 167 -17.35 24.44 52.64
CA GLU A 167 -15.99 23.90 52.45
C GLU A 167 -14.94 25.01 52.32
N LEU A 168 -15.29 26.21 51.85
CA LEU A 168 -14.36 27.34 51.71
C LEU A 168 -13.93 27.93 53.07
N HIS A 169 -14.74 27.74 54.10
CA HIS A 169 -14.45 28.22 55.46
C HIS A 169 -13.77 27.15 56.34
N TRP A 170 -13.54 25.94 55.76
CA TRP A 170 -12.93 24.86 56.49
C TRP A 170 -11.39 24.87 56.27
N ALA A 171 -10.61 24.78 57.35
CA ALA A 171 -9.16 24.84 57.31
C ALA A 171 -8.52 23.73 56.40
N LEU A 172 -9.21 22.60 56.22
CA LEU A 172 -8.80 21.49 55.39
C LEU A 172 -9.48 21.51 54.00
N GLY A 173 -10.33 22.46 53.68
CA GLY A 173 -11.06 22.50 52.40
C GLY A 173 -10.15 22.56 51.17
N TYR A 174 -9.16 23.44 51.21
CA TYR A 174 -8.17 23.55 50.10
C TYR A 174 -7.32 22.26 49.92
N PRO A 175 -6.68 21.70 50.98
CA PRO A 175 -5.97 20.42 50.84
C PRO A 175 -6.87 19.27 50.34
N MET A 176 -8.11 19.21 50.81
CA MET A 176 -9.07 18.19 50.40
C MET A 176 -9.40 18.31 48.90
N ALA A 177 -9.65 19.52 48.39
CA ALA A 177 -9.92 19.74 46.97
C ALA A 177 -8.75 19.30 46.10
N ILE A 178 -7.50 19.61 46.48
CA ILE A 178 -6.30 19.18 45.78
C ILE A 178 -6.16 17.64 45.78
N ILE A 179 -6.41 16.99 46.93
CA ILE A 179 -6.37 15.54 47.07
C ILE A 179 -7.40 14.88 46.13
N ILE A 180 -8.63 15.41 46.10
CA ILE A 180 -9.70 14.92 45.23
C ILE A 180 -9.28 15.05 43.76
N MET A 181 -8.75 16.20 43.31
CA MET A 181 -8.26 16.39 41.96
C MET A 181 -7.18 15.36 41.57
N ILE A 182 -6.20 15.14 42.47
CA ILE A 182 -5.14 14.16 42.25
C ILE A 182 -5.70 12.74 42.14
N LEU A 183 -6.61 12.36 43.06
CA LEU A 183 -7.23 11.02 43.07
C LEU A 183 -8.03 10.77 41.78
N VAL A 184 -8.77 11.76 41.31
CA VAL A 184 -9.53 11.66 40.05
C VAL A 184 -8.58 11.51 38.87
N VAL A 185 -7.52 12.30 38.79
CA VAL A 185 -6.52 12.19 37.69
C VAL A 185 -5.83 10.83 37.70
N VAL A 186 -5.39 10.37 38.88
CA VAL A 186 -4.74 9.05 39.03
C VAL A 186 -5.72 7.91 38.70
N GLY A 187 -6.96 8.02 39.11
CA GLY A 187 -8.01 7.06 38.78
C GLY A 187 -8.31 7.00 37.30
N LEU A 188 -8.42 8.15 36.63
CA LEU A 188 -8.60 8.23 35.19
C LEU A 188 -7.38 7.70 34.45
N TRP A 189 -6.16 8.06 34.86
CA TRP A 189 -4.94 7.55 34.27
C TRP A 189 -4.85 6.02 34.36
N ALA A 190 -5.12 5.44 35.53
CA ALA A 190 -5.12 3.99 35.72
C ALA A 190 -6.19 3.30 34.85
N TRP A 191 -7.36 3.91 34.71
CA TRP A 191 -8.43 3.38 33.88
C TRP A 191 -8.08 3.44 32.38
N PHE A 192 -7.55 4.58 31.87
CA PHE A 192 -7.13 4.73 30.49
C PHE A 192 -5.98 3.77 30.15
N ARG A 193 -4.99 3.64 31.05
CA ARG A 193 -3.88 2.70 30.86
C ARG A 193 -4.35 1.25 30.80
N LYS A 194 -5.31 0.86 31.65
CA LYS A 194 -5.90 -0.49 31.65
C LYS A 194 -6.64 -0.79 30.34
N ASN A 195 -7.24 0.21 29.72
CA ASN A 195 -8.00 0.06 28.48
C ASN A 195 -7.17 0.36 27.21
N HIS A 196 -5.85 0.46 27.30
CA HIS A 196 -4.94 0.73 26.17
C HIS A 196 -5.25 2.04 25.42
N TRP A 197 -5.64 3.10 26.15
CA TRP A 197 -5.82 4.45 25.60
C TRP A 197 -4.55 5.32 25.76
N LEU A 198 -3.64 4.88 26.65
CA LEU A 198 -2.34 5.48 26.96
C LEU A 198 -1.26 4.40 26.98
#